data_53dfcd7b4352844cca9d0f784eb4e763
#
_entry.id   53dfcd7b4352844cca9d0f784eb4e763
#
_cell.length_a   1.000
_cell.length_b   1.000
_cell.length_c   1.000
_cell.angle_alpha   90.00
_cell.angle_beta   90.00
_cell.angle_gamma   90.00
#
_symmetry.space_group_name_H-M   'P 1'
#
loop_
_entity.id
_entity.type
_entity.pdbx_description
1 polymer ?
#
loop_
_entity_poly.entity_id
_entity_poly.type
_entity_poly.pdbx_seq_one_letter_code
_entity_poly.pdbx_strand_id
1 'polypeptide(L)'
;MKHFVWILPAFILVFAQCSFFEKEKKAIPDANVHTLVFIDKTQSVNVNRAFVNDKYKQVLNDLIEQNVQRKGDKFEVYFIHENTQKARALSLTCRTEVENTETMSATDREAAETSSGLLIQRERLVFLRQAVAKLGVQNVGVSQRYTDIWGSLPVVAKAAEAGMEVKVYYLSDMIESMRGVGRRDFHQVPPKDNAQAQNWAKADATNSLKNYALGGADVKIVLPFEPTSSTKENNPTITAYWTALLQELGAVGVEEI
;
A
#
# COMPACT_ATOMS: atom_id res chain seq x y z
N MET A 1 -76.81 -31.35 -9.35
CA MET A 1 -76.13 -30.69 -8.22
C MET A 1 -74.80 -30.13 -8.70
N LYS A 2 -74.68 -28.82 -8.90
CA LYS A 2 -73.51 -28.18 -9.47
C LYS A 2 -72.74 -27.55 -8.31
N HIS A 3 -71.55 -28.03 -8.02
CA HIS A 3 -70.64 -27.44 -7.03
C HIS A 3 -69.83 -26.31 -7.69
N PHE A 4 -70.07 -25.11 -7.24
CA PHE A 4 -69.36 -23.88 -7.65
C PHE A 4 -68.15 -23.70 -6.71
N VAL A 5 -66.94 -23.89 -7.24
CA VAL A 5 -65.69 -23.68 -6.50
C VAL A 5 -65.24 -22.24 -6.70
N TRP A 6 -65.24 -21.47 -5.62
CA TRP A 6 -64.69 -20.13 -5.57
C TRP A 6 -63.17 -20.19 -5.46
N ILE A 7 -62.48 -19.67 -6.48
CA ILE A 7 -61.03 -19.47 -6.45
C ILE A 7 -60.79 -18.02 -6.02
N LEU A 8 -60.24 -17.84 -4.82
CA LEU A 8 -59.73 -16.56 -4.34
C LEU A 8 -58.34 -16.30 -4.95
N PRO A 9 -58.09 -15.15 -5.59
CA PRO A 9 -56.74 -14.80 -6.00
C PRO A 9 -55.98 -14.27 -4.78
N ALA A 10 -54.91 -14.99 -4.39
CA ALA A 10 -53.93 -14.53 -3.41
C ALA A 10 -53.10 -13.39 -4.02
N PHE A 11 -53.31 -12.18 -3.51
CA PHE A 11 -52.49 -11.01 -3.85
C PHE A 11 -51.17 -11.11 -3.11
N ILE A 12 -50.11 -11.53 -3.82
CA ILE A 12 -48.73 -11.52 -3.29
C ILE A 12 -48.21 -10.10 -3.36
N LEU A 13 -48.21 -9.42 -2.23
CA LEU A 13 -47.51 -8.14 -2.02
C LEU A 13 -45.99 -8.44 -1.95
N VAL A 14 -45.28 -8.23 -3.06
CA VAL A 14 -43.84 -8.21 -3.10
C VAL A 14 -43.38 -6.89 -2.50
N PHE A 15 -43.03 -6.90 -1.22
CA PHE A 15 -42.27 -5.81 -0.61
C PHE A 15 -40.87 -5.81 -1.21
N ALA A 16 -40.62 -4.89 -2.14
CA ALA A 16 -39.26 -4.55 -2.55
C ALA A 16 -38.54 -3.95 -1.35
N GLN A 17 -37.77 -4.78 -0.64
CA GLN A 17 -36.83 -4.29 0.34
C GLN A 17 -35.68 -3.60 -0.43
N CYS A 18 -35.74 -2.28 -0.55
CA CYS A 18 -34.56 -1.47 -0.80
C CYS A 18 -33.63 -1.65 0.40
N SER A 19 -32.73 -2.64 0.33
CA SER A 19 -31.58 -2.70 1.20
C SER A 19 -30.69 -1.50 0.85
N PHE A 20 -30.82 -0.43 1.61
CA PHE A 20 -29.81 0.60 1.69
C PHE A 20 -28.50 -0.12 2.05
N PHE A 21 -27.56 -0.16 1.12
CA PHE A 21 -26.18 -0.50 1.42
C PHE A 21 -25.64 0.59 2.36
N GLU A 22 -25.82 0.41 3.65
CA GLU A 22 -25.02 1.10 4.65
C GLU A 22 -23.57 0.68 4.39
N LYS A 23 -22.78 1.58 3.77
CA LYS A 23 -21.33 1.45 3.78
C LYS A 23 -20.91 1.36 5.24
N GLU A 24 -20.47 0.19 5.70
CA GLU A 24 -19.89 0.05 7.02
C GLU A 24 -18.85 1.17 7.19
N LYS A 25 -19.10 2.08 8.14
CA LYS A 25 -18.11 3.08 8.57
C LYS A 25 -16.95 2.27 9.14
N LYS A 26 -15.87 2.09 8.37
CA LYS A 26 -14.63 1.52 8.90
C LYS A 26 -14.24 2.37 10.10
N ALA A 27 -14.08 1.73 11.25
CA ALA A 27 -13.60 2.39 12.46
C ALA A 27 -12.26 3.07 12.12
N ILE A 28 -12.17 4.37 12.43
CA ILE A 28 -10.90 5.11 12.26
C ILE A 28 -9.93 4.53 13.29
N PRO A 29 -8.72 4.06 12.90
CA PRO A 29 -7.74 3.51 13.82
C PRO A 29 -7.44 4.47 14.98
N ASP A 30 -7.18 3.99 16.17
CA ASP A 30 -6.87 4.85 17.33
C ASP A 30 -5.53 5.57 17.18
N ALA A 31 -4.56 4.97 16.48
CA ALA A 31 -3.25 5.55 16.18
C ALA A 31 -3.21 6.26 14.83
N ASN A 32 -2.38 7.29 14.68
CA ASN A 32 -2.08 7.88 13.38
C ASN A 32 -1.37 6.89 12.48
N VAL A 33 -1.63 6.99 11.18
CA VAL A 33 -1.03 6.13 10.17
C VAL A 33 0.18 6.83 9.53
N HIS A 34 1.30 6.13 9.40
CA HIS A 34 2.44 6.56 8.59
C HIS A 34 2.54 5.68 7.35
N THR A 35 2.13 6.21 6.22
CA THR A 35 2.19 5.53 4.93
C THR A 35 3.51 5.82 4.23
N LEU A 36 4.27 4.77 3.93
CA LEU A 36 5.51 4.81 3.17
C LEU A 36 5.30 4.17 1.80
N VAL A 37 5.55 4.91 0.73
CA VAL A 37 5.44 4.43 -0.65
C VAL A 37 6.82 4.45 -1.29
N PHE A 38 7.29 3.28 -1.72
CA PHE A 38 8.54 3.11 -2.44
C PHE A 38 8.24 2.89 -3.92
N ILE A 39 8.62 3.84 -4.78
CA ILE A 39 8.37 3.79 -6.23
C ILE A 39 9.67 3.44 -6.93
N ASP A 40 9.67 2.31 -7.60
CA ASP A 40 10.80 1.87 -8.40
C ASP A 40 10.95 2.71 -9.67
N LYS A 41 12.15 3.25 -9.85
CA LYS A 41 12.54 4.10 -10.97
C LYS A 41 13.64 3.47 -11.83
N THR A 42 13.85 2.18 -11.65
CA THR A 42 14.84 1.43 -12.44
C THR A 42 14.29 1.01 -13.80
N GLN A 43 15.17 0.56 -14.69
CA GLN A 43 14.78 0.24 -16.07
C GLN A 43 13.86 -0.98 -16.20
N SER A 44 13.87 -1.88 -15.21
CA SER A 44 13.01 -3.06 -15.18
C SER A 44 11.53 -2.70 -14.99
N VAL A 45 11.26 -1.60 -14.27
CA VAL A 45 9.90 -1.10 -14.04
C VAL A 45 9.59 0.06 -15.00
N ASN A 46 8.89 -0.24 -16.09
CA ASN A 46 8.47 0.79 -17.03
C ASN A 46 7.13 1.42 -16.62
N VAL A 47 7.20 2.43 -15.76
CA VAL A 47 6.01 3.19 -15.31
C VAL A 47 5.27 3.94 -16.43
N ASN A 48 5.84 4.03 -17.64
CA ASN A 48 5.19 4.63 -18.80
C ASN A 48 4.30 3.64 -19.56
N ARG A 49 4.35 2.35 -19.28
CA ARG A 49 3.34 1.40 -19.77
C ARG A 49 1.98 1.79 -19.22
N ALA A 50 0.97 1.90 -20.06
CA ALA A 50 -0.37 2.34 -19.68
C ALA A 50 -0.91 1.51 -18.49
N PHE A 51 -0.82 0.18 -18.59
CA PHE A 51 -1.24 -0.73 -17.53
C PHE A 51 -0.56 -0.42 -16.18
N VAL A 52 0.76 -0.29 -16.14
CA VAL A 52 1.53 -0.04 -14.91
C VAL A 52 1.16 1.33 -14.32
N ASN A 53 1.08 2.34 -15.18
CA ASN A 53 0.74 3.70 -14.77
C ASN A 53 -0.66 3.77 -14.16
N ASP A 54 -1.64 3.12 -14.79
CA ASP A 54 -3.02 3.15 -14.32
C ASP A 54 -3.19 2.31 -13.04
N LYS A 55 -2.55 1.12 -12.96
CA LYS A 55 -2.50 0.31 -11.74
C LYS A 55 -1.91 1.12 -10.58
N TYR A 56 -0.76 1.76 -10.77
CA TYR A 56 -0.10 2.52 -9.72
C TYR A 56 -0.89 3.77 -9.30
N LYS A 57 -1.54 4.47 -10.23
CA LYS A 57 -2.44 5.59 -9.90
C LYS A 57 -3.64 5.12 -9.08
N GLN A 58 -4.24 4.00 -9.45
CA GLN A 58 -5.37 3.43 -8.71
C GLN A 58 -4.93 3.06 -7.29
N VAL A 59 -3.82 2.35 -7.12
CA VAL A 59 -3.27 2.00 -5.81
C VAL A 59 -2.98 3.26 -4.99
N LEU A 60 -2.35 4.29 -5.56
CA LEU A 60 -2.11 5.55 -4.85
C LEU A 60 -3.41 6.24 -4.40
N ASN A 61 -4.45 6.21 -5.22
CA ASN A 61 -5.76 6.72 -4.83
C ASN A 61 -6.33 5.95 -3.63
N ASP A 62 -6.35 4.63 -3.73
CA ASP A 62 -6.96 3.77 -2.73
C ASP A 62 -6.23 3.84 -1.38
N LEU A 63 -4.90 3.84 -1.40
CA LEU A 63 -4.11 3.94 -0.16
C LEU A 63 -4.21 5.32 0.50
N ILE A 64 -4.32 6.41 -0.29
CA ILE A 64 -4.52 7.75 0.27
C ILE A 64 -5.94 7.85 0.87
N GLU A 65 -6.95 7.32 0.18
CA GLU A 65 -8.31 7.29 0.69
C GLU A 65 -8.41 6.48 2.00
N GLN A 66 -7.67 5.37 2.11
CA GLN A 66 -7.69 4.50 3.28
C GLN A 66 -6.85 5.02 4.44
N ASN A 67 -5.71 5.66 4.18
CA ASN A 67 -4.70 5.93 5.20
C ASN A 67 -4.62 7.41 5.61
N VAL A 68 -5.19 8.34 4.84
CA VAL A 68 -5.25 9.77 5.19
C VAL A 68 -6.66 10.07 5.70
N GLN A 69 -6.87 9.91 7.00
CA GLN A 69 -8.20 10.00 7.62
C GLN A 69 -8.33 11.17 8.59
N ARG A 70 -7.21 11.61 9.18
CA ARG A 70 -7.22 12.62 10.24
C ARG A 70 -5.89 13.35 10.37
N LYS A 71 -5.94 14.44 11.13
CA LYS A 71 -4.76 15.24 11.50
C LYS A 71 -3.66 14.36 12.08
N GLY A 72 -2.46 14.52 11.56
CA GLY A 72 -1.27 13.80 11.98
C GLY A 72 -0.93 12.57 11.14
N ASP A 73 -1.85 12.05 10.30
CA ASP A 73 -1.51 11.00 9.36
C ASP A 73 -0.43 11.48 8.39
N LYS A 74 0.59 10.64 8.19
CA LYS A 74 1.75 10.96 7.33
C LYS A 74 1.74 10.12 6.07
N PHE A 75 2.22 10.74 5.01
CA PHE A 75 2.38 10.11 3.71
C PHE A 75 3.72 10.52 3.11
N GLU A 76 4.59 9.54 2.87
CA GLU A 76 5.91 9.78 2.29
C GLU A 76 6.14 8.91 1.07
N VAL A 77 6.81 9.48 0.05
CA VAL A 77 7.22 8.78 -1.16
C VAL A 77 8.75 8.78 -1.23
N TYR A 78 9.30 7.62 -1.47
CA TYR A 78 10.72 7.39 -1.74
C TYR A 78 10.90 6.78 -3.13
N PHE A 79 11.97 7.12 -3.81
CA PHE A 79 12.35 6.44 -5.05
C PHE A 79 13.28 5.28 -4.75
N ILE A 80 13.02 4.11 -5.37
CA ILE A 80 13.96 3.00 -5.36
C ILE A 80 14.97 3.22 -6.48
N HIS A 81 16.24 3.28 -6.12
CA HIS A 81 17.42 3.31 -6.97
C HIS A 81 18.65 2.92 -6.12
N GLU A 82 19.86 3.20 -6.57
CA GLU A 82 21.12 2.85 -5.87
C GLU A 82 21.29 3.43 -4.44
N ASN A 83 20.43 4.35 -4.00
CA ASN A 83 20.48 4.97 -2.67
C ASN A 83 19.07 5.29 -2.15
N THR A 84 18.24 4.28 -2.03
CA THR A 84 16.83 4.38 -1.64
C THR A 84 16.64 5.07 -0.29
N GLN A 85 17.49 4.81 0.68
CA GLN A 85 17.39 5.41 2.02
C GLN A 85 17.37 6.94 2.00
N LYS A 86 18.06 7.57 1.05
CA LYS A 86 18.17 9.04 0.94
C LYS A 86 17.25 9.63 -0.14
N ALA A 87 16.44 8.81 -0.79
CA ALA A 87 15.66 9.17 -1.97
C ALA A 87 14.24 9.64 -1.67
N ARG A 88 14.01 10.32 -0.52
CA ARG A 88 12.69 10.85 -0.21
C ARG A 88 12.27 11.93 -1.19
N ALA A 89 11.22 11.67 -1.97
CA ALA A 89 10.71 12.52 -3.03
C ALA A 89 9.51 13.38 -2.60
N LEU A 90 8.78 12.96 -1.53
CA LEU A 90 7.61 13.64 -1.01
C LEU A 90 7.43 13.33 0.48
N SER A 91 6.99 14.31 1.25
CA SER A 91 6.56 14.13 2.65
C SER A 91 5.40 15.08 2.92
N LEU A 92 4.25 14.52 3.29
CA LEU A 92 3.02 15.24 3.59
C LEU A 92 2.47 14.76 4.94
N THR A 93 1.82 15.68 5.65
CA THR A 93 1.10 15.37 6.90
C THR A 93 -0.29 15.96 6.82
N CYS A 94 -1.29 15.17 7.10
CA CYS A 94 -2.68 15.60 7.14
C CYS A 94 -2.87 16.66 8.25
N ARG A 95 -3.50 17.77 7.89
CA ARG A 95 -3.73 18.93 8.79
C ARG A 95 -5.17 19.08 9.21
N THR A 96 -6.08 18.42 8.48
CA THR A 96 -7.50 18.51 8.74
C THR A 96 -7.85 17.83 10.06
N GLU A 97 -8.39 18.61 10.97
CA GLU A 97 -8.92 18.16 12.26
C GLU A 97 -10.34 17.66 12.07
N VAL A 98 -10.63 16.47 12.59
CA VAL A 98 -12.00 15.94 12.66
C VAL A 98 -12.55 16.36 14.02
N GLU A 99 -13.65 17.12 14.02
CA GLU A 99 -14.28 17.60 15.25
C GLU A 99 -14.84 16.44 16.07
N ASN A 100 -14.70 16.52 17.40
CA ASN A 100 -15.36 15.58 18.29
C ASN A 100 -16.85 15.91 18.35
N THR A 101 -17.67 14.99 17.86
CA THR A 101 -19.11 15.18 17.71
C THR A 101 -19.93 14.53 18.83
N GLU A 102 -19.29 13.93 19.85
CA GLU A 102 -19.98 13.14 20.89
C GLU A 102 -21.01 13.95 21.70
N THR A 103 -20.73 15.22 21.95
CA THR A 103 -21.59 16.11 22.76
C THR A 103 -22.52 16.98 21.91
N MET A 104 -22.49 16.87 20.58
CA MET A 104 -23.29 17.68 19.67
C MET A 104 -24.72 17.17 19.52
N SER A 105 -25.67 18.08 19.19
CA SER A 105 -27.00 17.68 18.73
C SER A 105 -26.90 16.87 17.42
N ALA A 106 -27.93 16.10 17.09
CA ALA A 106 -27.94 15.27 15.88
C ALA A 106 -27.70 16.11 14.60
N THR A 107 -28.32 17.28 14.49
CA THR A 107 -28.18 18.18 13.35
C THR A 107 -26.77 18.79 13.27
N ASP A 108 -26.22 19.24 14.41
CA ASP A 108 -24.88 19.84 14.45
C ASP A 108 -23.82 18.78 14.16
N ARG A 109 -24.03 17.54 14.64
CA ARG A 109 -23.16 16.39 14.32
C ARG A 109 -23.12 16.10 12.83
N GLU A 110 -24.27 16.00 12.18
CA GLU A 110 -24.35 15.77 10.74
C GLU A 110 -23.65 16.88 9.94
N ALA A 111 -23.84 18.14 10.34
CA ALA A 111 -23.18 19.28 9.74
C ALA A 111 -21.65 19.23 9.92
N ALA A 112 -21.17 18.93 11.12
CA ALA A 112 -19.74 18.80 11.45
C ALA A 112 -19.09 17.62 10.69
N GLU A 113 -19.73 16.43 10.67
CA GLU A 113 -19.26 15.27 9.91
C GLU A 113 -19.17 15.56 8.41
N THR A 114 -20.17 16.23 7.84
CA THR A 114 -20.18 16.62 6.43
C THR A 114 -19.06 17.61 6.11
N SER A 115 -18.91 18.64 6.94
CA SER A 115 -17.86 19.66 6.78
C SER A 115 -16.46 19.05 6.88
N SER A 116 -16.20 18.27 7.91
CA SER A 116 -14.92 17.57 8.12
C SER A 116 -14.62 16.61 6.97
N GLY A 117 -15.63 15.86 6.51
CA GLY A 117 -15.52 14.95 5.37
C GLY A 117 -15.09 15.67 4.08
N LEU A 118 -15.67 16.84 3.79
CA LEU A 118 -15.30 17.65 2.62
C LEU A 118 -13.87 18.20 2.73
N LEU A 119 -13.44 18.62 3.92
CA LEU A 119 -12.08 19.10 4.15
C LEU A 119 -11.05 17.98 3.95
N ILE A 120 -11.28 16.79 4.53
CA ILE A 120 -10.43 15.61 4.32
C ILE A 120 -10.36 15.22 2.83
N GLN A 121 -11.49 15.20 2.13
CA GLN A 121 -11.49 14.90 0.69
C GLN A 121 -10.63 15.89 -0.11
N ARG A 122 -10.71 17.19 0.18
CA ARG A 122 -9.86 18.21 -0.46
C ARG A 122 -8.37 17.96 -0.19
N GLU A 123 -8.03 17.61 1.03
CA GLU A 123 -6.65 17.33 1.42
C GLU A 123 -6.14 16.06 0.73
N ARG A 124 -6.93 14.97 0.68
CA ARG A 124 -6.61 13.74 -0.07
C ARG A 124 -6.36 14.01 -1.56
N LEU A 125 -7.13 14.88 -2.19
CA LEU A 125 -6.90 15.28 -3.58
C LEU A 125 -5.56 15.98 -3.78
N VAL A 126 -5.10 16.77 -2.81
CA VAL A 126 -3.76 17.40 -2.84
C VAL A 126 -2.68 16.33 -2.71
N PHE A 127 -2.83 15.39 -1.77
CA PHE A 127 -1.91 14.27 -1.60
C PHE A 127 -1.81 13.44 -2.87
N LEU A 128 -2.96 13.04 -3.45
CA LEU A 128 -3.03 12.25 -4.68
C LEU A 128 -2.34 12.95 -5.85
N ARG A 129 -2.62 14.24 -6.06
CA ARG A 129 -2.01 15.01 -7.15
C ARG A 129 -0.49 15.03 -7.02
N GLN A 130 0.02 15.26 -5.81
CA GLN A 130 1.46 15.30 -5.57
C GLN A 130 2.11 13.91 -5.69
N ALA A 131 1.46 12.84 -5.19
CA ALA A 131 1.94 11.47 -5.30
C ALA A 131 1.99 11.00 -6.76
N VAL A 132 0.90 11.22 -7.53
CA VAL A 132 0.83 10.87 -8.95
C VAL A 132 1.87 11.63 -9.77
N ALA A 133 2.14 12.90 -9.46
CA ALA A 133 3.20 13.65 -10.11
C ALA A 133 4.57 12.98 -9.95
N LYS A 134 4.82 12.26 -8.82
CA LYS A 134 6.08 11.52 -8.61
C LYS A 134 6.22 10.29 -9.50
N LEU A 135 5.13 9.72 -10.01
CA LEU A 135 5.21 8.62 -11.00
C LEU A 135 5.91 9.07 -12.28
N GLY A 136 5.63 10.30 -12.75
CA GLY A 136 6.20 10.85 -13.97
C GLY A 136 7.61 11.46 -13.84
N VAL A 137 8.09 11.70 -12.61
CA VAL A 137 9.43 12.29 -12.40
C VAL A 137 10.52 11.29 -12.75
N GLN A 138 11.47 11.68 -13.57
CA GLN A 138 12.66 10.87 -13.86
C GLN A 138 13.71 11.05 -12.76
N ASN A 139 14.46 9.98 -12.50
CA ASN A 139 15.66 10.08 -11.66
C ASN A 139 16.78 10.77 -12.45
N VAL A 140 17.14 11.98 -12.04
CA VAL A 140 18.24 12.72 -12.65
C VAL A 140 19.46 12.60 -11.73
N GLY A 141 20.61 12.22 -12.30
CA GLY A 141 21.88 12.16 -11.58
C GLY A 141 22.12 10.91 -10.74
N VAL A 142 21.25 9.87 -10.85
CA VAL A 142 21.42 8.56 -10.21
C VAL A 142 21.34 7.44 -11.23
N SER A 143 21.96 6.30 -10.95
CA SER A 143 21.90 5.14 -11.83
C SER A 143 20.50 4.52 -11.82
N GLN A 144 19.96 4.25 -13.01
CA GLN A 144 18.70 3.49 -13.18
C GLN A 144 18.94 1.98 -13.30
N ARG A 145 20.20 1.53 -13.11
CA ARG A 145 20.61 0.13 -13.28
C ARG A 145 20.62 -0.67 -11.98
N TYR A 146 20.63 0.03 -10.84
CA TYR A 146 20.72 -0.59 -9.52
C TYR A 146 19.47 -0.34 -8.73
N THR A 147 18.94 -1.39 -8.14
CA THR A 147 17.74 -1.40 -7.32
C THR A 147 18.14 -1.76 -5.88
N ASP A 148 18.15 -0.78 -4.98
CA ASP A 148 18.46 -0.95 -3.56
C ASP A 148 17.18 -1.00 -2.72
N ILE A 149 16.49 -2.14 -2.75
CA ILE A 149 15.28 -2.32 -1.92
C ILE A 149 15.66 -2.48 -0.43
N TRP A 150 16.79 -3.11 -0.13
CA TRP A 150 17.28 -3.18 1.25
C TRP A 150 17.49 -1.79 1.86
N GLY A 151 17.81 -0.78 1.04
CA GLY A 151 17.92 0.62 1.46
C GLY A 151 16.61 1.24 1.94
N SER A 152 15.46 0.60 1.72
CA SER A 152 14.17 1.00 2.30
C SER A 152 14.01 0.58 3.76
N LEU A 153 14.64 -0.52 4.18
CA LEU A 153 14.45 -1.13 5.51
C LEU A 153 14.78 -0.18 6.67
N PRO A 154 15.92 0.57 6.64
CA PRO A 154 16.19 1.57 7.67
C PRO A 154 15.14 2.71 7.73
N VAL A 155 14.48 3.02 6.61
CA VAL A 155 13.40 4.01 6.59
C VAL A 155 12.16 3.46 7.29
N VAL A 156 11.78 2.22 6.99
CA VAL A 156 10.64 1.53 7.61
C VAL A 156 10.88 1.33 9.11
N ALA A 157 12.07 0.84 9.49
CA ALA A 157 12.43 0.64 10.89
C ALA A 157 12.33 1.93 11.70
N LYS A 158 12.86 3.05 11.16
CA LYS A 158 12.73 4.36 11.80
C LYS A 158 11.28 4.84 11.93
N ALA A 159 10.44 4.54 10.95
CA ALA A 159 9.01 4.89 11.02
C ALA A 159 8.29 4.05 12.09
N ALA A 160 8.64 2.77 12.22
CA ALA A 160 8.08 1.87 13.23
C ALA A 160 8.42 2.32 14.67
N GLU A 161 9.59 2.91 14.90
CA GLU A 161 10.00 3.45 16.20
C GLU A 161 9.17 4.68 16.62
N ALA A 162 8.47 5.33 15.70
CA ALA A 162 7.72 6.56 15.98
C ALA A 162 6.36 6.34 16.67
N GLY A 163 5.94 5.09 16.89
CA GLY A 163 4.69 4.76 17.57
C GLY A 163 3.42 5.00 16.75
N MET A 164 3.53 5.14 15.44
CA MET A 164 2.43 5.22 14.49
C MET A 164 2.15 3.83 13.89
N GLU A 165 0.94 3.61 13.37
CA GLU A 165 0.66 2.46 12.51
C GLU A 165 1.40 2.64 11.18
N VAL A 166 2.33 1.73 10.86
CA VAL A 166 3.15 1.84 9.65
C VAL A 166 2.59 0.98 8.54
N LYS A 167 2.28 1.59 7.40
CA LYS A 167 1.84 0.93 6.17
C LYS A 167 2.84 1.20 5.05
N VAL A 168 3.35 0.14 4.47
CA VAL A 168 4.41 0.19 3.46
C VAL A 168 3.89 -0.34 2.13
N TYR A 169 4.14 0.38 1.05
CA TYR A 169 3.76 -0.01 -0.30
C TYR A 169 4.98 0.04 -1.22
N TYR A 170 5.33 -1.12 -1.78
CA TYR A 170 6.38 -1.22 -2.80
C TYR A 170 5.74 -1.26 -4.18
N LEU A 171 5.89 -0.22 -4.98
CA LEU A 171 5.52 -0.15 -6.38
C LEU A 171 6.76 -0.52 -7.20
N SER A 172 7.06 -1.82 -7.29
CA SER A 172 8.32 -2.37 -7.81
C SER A 172 8.13 -3.82 -8.27
N ASP A 173 9.00 -4.29 -9.15
CA ASP A 173 9.16 -5.71 -9.47
C ASP A 173 9.92 -6.50 -8.37
N MET A 174 10.37 -5.81 -7.35
CA MET A 174 11.10 -6.35 -6.20
C MET A 174 12.44 -7.04 -6.55
N ILE A 175 13.01 -6.71 -7.70
CA ILE A 175 14.30 -7.27 -8.12
C ILE A 175 15.46 -6.46 -7.51
N GLU A 176 15.94 -6.88 -6.33
CA GLU A 176 17.17 -6.35 -5.75
C GLU A 176 18.35 -6.57 -6.70
N SER A 177 19.15 -5.53 -6.97
CA SER A 177 20.27 -5.62 -7.91
C SER A 177 21.51 -4.87 -7.45
N MET A 178 21.75 -4.85 -6.14
CA MET A 178 22.93 -4.19 -5.58
C MET A 178 24.16 -5.12 -5.57
N ARG A 179 25.33 -4.53 -5.85
CA ARG A 179 26.61 -5.22 -5.78
C ARG A 179 27.26 -4.99 -4.42
N GLY A 180 28.01 -5.96 -3.97
CA GLY A 180 28.79 -5.86 -2.73
C GLY A 180 28.74 -7.13 -1.90
N VAL A 181 29.61 -7.18 -0.88
CA VAL A 181 29.66 -8.32 0.03
C VAL A 181 28.35 -8.39 0.82
N GLY A 182 27.70 -9.55 0.81
CA GLY A 182 26.44 -9.78 1.53
C GLY A 182 25.19 -9.19 0.86
N ARG A 183 25.31 -8.58 -0.33
CA ARG A 183 24.17 -8.07 -1.11
C ARG A 183 23.65 -9.11 -2.09
N ARG A 184 22.39 -8.94 -2.48
CA ARG A 184 21.73 -9.77 -3.48
C ARG A 184 21.67 -9.07 -4.84
N ASP A 185 21.85 -9.85 -5.91
CA ASP A 185 21.61 -9.42 -7.29
C ASP A 185 20.72 -10.48 -7.96
N PHE A 186 19.39 -10.26 -7.88
CA PHE A 186 18.40 -11.20 -8.41
C PHE A 186 18.29 -11.17 -9.93
N HIS A 187 18.88 -10.18 -10.61
CA HIS A 187 19.02 -10.25 -12.07
C HIS A 187 20.03 -11.34 -12.48
N GLN A 188 21.09 -11.53 -11.68
CA GLN A 188 22.11 -12.50 -11.98
C GLN A 188 21.83 -13.88 -11.36
N VAL A 189 21.40 -13.88 -10.10
CA VAL A 189 21.20 -15.10 -9.33
C VAL A 189 19.90 -14.99 -8.53
N PRO A 190 18.73 -15.20 -9.16
CA PRO A 190 17.49 -15.32 -8.43
C PRO A 190 17.43 -16.62 -7.63
N PRO A 191 16.59 -16.72 -6.59
CA PRO A 191 16.33 -17.97 -5.90
C PRO A 191 15.79 -19.03 -6.88
N LYS A 192 16.26 -20.27 -6.77
CA LYS A 192 15.87 -21.38 -7.65
C LYS A 192 14.45 -21.89 -7.34
N ASP A 193 14.11 -21.84 -6.06
CA ASP A 193 12.83 -22.31 -5.53
C ASP A 193 12.47 -21.57 -4.23
N ASN A 194 11.27 -21.81 -3.72
CA ASN A 194 10.78 -21.16 -2.50
C ASN A 194 11.59 -21.56 -1.25
N ALA A 195 12.12 -22.78 -1.18
CA ALA A 195 12.93 -23.20 -0.05
C ALA A 195 14.25 -22.44 0.01
N GLN A 196 14.90 -22.24 -1.13
CA GLN A 196 16.11 -21.42 -1.21
C GLN A 196 15.81 -19.94 -0.90
N ALA A 197 14.69 -19.43 -1.42
CA ALA A 197 14.23 -18.06 -1.14
C ALA A 197 14.09 -17.82 0.38
N GLN A 198 13.37 -18.70 1.08
CA GLN A 198 13.18 -18.62 2.53
C GLN A 198 14.49 -18.76 3.32
N ASN A 199 15.35 -19.69 2.92
CA ASN A 199 16.64 -19.87 3.57
C ASN A 199 17.54 -18.63 3.42
N TRP A 200 17.54 -18.02 2.23
CA TRP A 200 18.29 -16.77 2.01
C TRP A 200 17.70 -15.62 2.81
N ALA A 201 16.38 -15.48 2.86
CA ALA A 201 15.70 -14.45 3.64
C ALA A 201 16.08 -14.53 5.13
N LYS A 202 16.04 -15.71 5.74
CA LYS A 202 16.42 -15.94 7.13
C LYS A 202 17.89 -15.62 7.39
N ALA A 203 18.78 -16.05 6.48
CA ALA A 203 20.22 -15.77 6.60
C ALA A 203 20.48 -14.25 6.51
N ASP A 204 19.80 -13.55 5.59
CA ASP A 204 19.99 -12.11 5.39
C ASP A 204 19.41 -11.30 6.55
N ALA A 205 18.27 -11.69 7.07
CA ALA A 205 17.66 -11.09 8.27
C ALA A 205 18.61 -11.20 9.48
N THR A 206 19.21 -12.38 9.68
CA THR A 206 20.06 -12.64 10.84
C THR A 206 21.45 -12.00 10.74
N ASN A 207 22.04 -11.96 9.54
CA ASN A 207 23.44 -11.54 9.36
C ASN A 207 23.55 -10.07 8.94
N SER A 208 22.88 -9.68 7.85
CA SER A 208 23.06 -8.38 7.20
C SER A 208 22.07 -7.33 7.68
N LEU A 209 20.86 -7.73 8.05
CA LEU A 209 19.71 -6.84 8.28
C LEU A 209 19.18 -6.88 9.72
N LYS A 210 19.84 -7.57 10.62
CA LYS A 210 19.43 -7.79 12.02
C LYS A 210 19.16 -6.52 12.84
N ASN A 211 19.65 -5.38 12.38
CA ASN A 211 19.48 -4.10 13.07
C ASN A 211 18.18 -3.37 12.65
N TYR A 212 17.42 -3.91 11.70
CA TYR A 212 16.20 -3.28 11.19
C TYR A 212 14.96 -4.06 11.65
N ALA A 213 14.37 -3.60 12.76
CA ALA A 213 13.08 -4.13 13.22
C ALA A 213 11.94 -3.34 12.57
N LEU A 214 11.03 -4.04 11.88
CA LEU A 214 9.93 -3.39 11.16
C LEU A 214 8.70 -3.10 12.04
N GLY A 215 8.75 -3.50 13.32
CA GLY A 215 7.82 -3.03 14.36
C GLY A 215 6.34 -3.26 14.08
N GLY A 216 5.96 -4.33 13.39
CA GLY A 216 4.57 -4.62 13.07
C GLY A 216 4.05 -3.89 11.82
N ALA A 217 4.93 -3.41 10.95
CA ALA A 217 4.53 -2.78 9.69
C ALA A 217 3.68 -3.73 8.81
N ASP A 218 2.61 -3.21 8.23
CA ASP A 218 1.82 -3.87 7.18
C ASP A 218 2.40 -3.52 5.82
N VAL A 219 2.81 -4.53 5.05
CA VAL A 219 3.54 -4.35 3.79
C VAL A 219 2.74 -4.89 2.62
N LYS A 220 2.58 -4.06 1.58
CA LYS A 220 1.96 -4.44 0.31
C LYS A 220 2.94 -4.28 -0.84
N ILE A 221 3.04 -5.33 -1.66
CA ILE A 221 3.88 -5.38 -2.85
C ILE A 221 2.99 -5.25 -4.08
N VAL A 222 3.18 -4.20 -4.85
CA VAL A 222 2.42 -3.88 -6.07
C VAL A 222 3.30 -4.14 -7.27
N LEU A 223 3.17 -5.32 -7.85
CA LEU A 223 3.99 -5.72 -8.99
C LEU A 223 3.56 -5.02 -10.28
N PRO A 224 4.51 -4.64 -11.18
CA PRO A 224 4.23 -3.97 -12.45
C PRO A 224 3.82 -4.95 -13.56
N PHE A 225 3.33 -6.13 -13.21
CA PHE A 225 3.01 -7.19 -14.17
C PHE A 225 1.51 -7.27 -14.44
N GLU A 226 1.16 -7.66 -15.66
CA GLU A 226 -0.21 -8.02 -16.01
C GLU A 226 -0.53 -9.40 -15.40
N PRO A 227 -1.81 -9.70 -15.10
CA PRO A 227 -2.20 -11.00 -14.54
C PRO A 227 -1.83 -12.20 -15.41
N THR A 228 -1.60 -11.95 -16.72
CA THR A 228 -1.22 -12.97 -17.71
C THR A 228 0.28 -13.05 -17.94
N SER A 229 1.10 -12.29 -17.22
CA SER A 229 2.55 -12.30 -17.35
C SER A 229 3.14 -13.67 -17.03
N SER A 230 4.16 -14.05 -17.79
CA SER A 230 4.84 -15.33 -17.61
C SER A 230 5.66 -15.34 -16.32
N THR A 231 5.91 -16.53 -15.76
CA THR A 231 6.79 -16.72 -14.58
C THR A 231 8.25 -16.32 -14.85
N LYS A 232 8.63 -16.14 -16.12
CA LYS A 232 9.94 -15.62 -16.48
C LYS A 232 10.04 -14.11 -16.22
N GLU A 233 8.93 -13.38 -16.40
CA GLU A 233 8.84 -11.95 -16.10
C GLU A 233 8.53 -11.71 -14.62
N ASN A 234 7.52 -12.42 -14.11
CA ASN A 234 7.10 -12.39 -12.71
C ASN A 234 7.57 -13.68 -12.01
N ASN A 235 8.78 -13.65 -11.43
CA ASN A 235 9.32 -14.81 -10.74
C ASN A 235 8.80 -14.89 -9.29
N PRO A 236 7.91 -15.84 -8.96
CA PRO A 236 7.28 -15.92 -7.64
C PRO A 236 8.28 -16.23 -6.51
N THR A 237 9.48 -16.75 -6.82
CA THR A 237 10.50 -17.01 -5.80
C THR A 237 11.09 -15.71 -5.24
N ILE A 238 11.03 -14.61 -5.99
CA ILE A 238 11.45 -13.28 -5.54
C ILE A 238 10.44 -12.75 -4.51
N THR A 239 9.14 -12.82 -4.81
CA THR A 239 8.10 -12.46 -3.83
C THR A 239 8.19 -13.35 -2.57
N ALA A 240 8.45 -14.66 -2.73
CA ALA A 240 8.64 -15.57 -1.60
C ALA A 240 9.84 -15.17 -0.71
N TYR A 241 10.94 -14.71 -1.32
CA TYR A 241 12.09 -14.19 -0.57
C TYR A 241 11.70 -12.94 0.24
N TRP A 242 11.05 -11.95 -0.39
CA TRP A 242 10.70 -10.71 0.27
C TRP A 242 9.65 -10.92 1.36
N THR A 243 8.66 -11.77 1.12
CA THR A 243 7.65 -12.13 2.13
C THR A 243 8.33 -12.71 3.37
N ALA A 244 9.21 -13.69 3.17
CA ALA A 244 9.94 -14.31 4.27
C ALA A 244 10.87 -13.30 4.99
N LEU A 245 11.62 -12.49 4.24
CA LEU A 245 12.55 -11.51 4.82
C LEU A 245 11.82 -10.47 5.69
N LEU A 246 10.75 -9.88 5.15
CA LEU A 246 10.01 -8.83 5.85
C LEU A 246 9.32 -9.37 7.11
N GLN A 247 8.80 -10.61 7.06
CA GLN A 247 8.24 -11.30 8.24
C GLN A 247 9.32 -11.60 9.29
N GLU A 248 10.50 -12.09 8.89
CA GLU A 248 11.63 -12.32 9.81
C GLU A 248 12.10 -11.00 10.49
N LEU A 249 11.95 -9.86 9.81
CA LEU A 249 12.25 -8.54 10.37
C LEU A 249 11.09 -7.94 11.18
N GLY A 250 9.97 -8.64 11.32
CA GLY A 250 8.85 -8.26 12.20
C GLY A 250 7.67 -7.55 11.53
N ALA A 251 7.52 -7.61 10.20
CA ALA A 251 6.28 -7.21 9.53
C ALA A 251 5.14 -8.16 9.92
N VAL A 252 3.94 -7.61 10.20
CA VAL A 252 2.75 -8.40 10.59
C VAL A 252 1.94 -8.89 9.41
N GLY A 253 1.98 -8.16 8.29
CA GLY A 253 1.36 -8.54 7.03
C GLY A 253 2.33 -8.30 5.88
N VAL A 254 2.42 -9.24 4.93
CA VAL A 254 3.11 -9.06 3.65
C VAL A 254 2.22 -9.66 2.57
N GLU A 255 1.68 -8.81 1.71
CA GLU A 255 0.71 -9.18 0.69
C GLU A 255 1.13 -8.65 -0.67
N GLU A 256 1.00 -9.48 -1.71
CA GLU A 256 1.10 -9.07 -3.11
C GLU A 256 -0.29 -8.67 -3.63
N ILE A 257 -0.42 -7.49 -4.23
CA ILE A 257 -1.69 -6.95 -4.75
C ILE A 257 -1.58 -6.46 -6.20
#